data_c0f2304816325f71eb93ad325886f3d9
#
_entry.id   c0f2304816325f71eb93ad325886f3d9
#
_cell.length_a   1.000
_cell.length_b   1.000
_cell.length_c   1.000
_cell.angle_alpha   90.00
_cell.angle_beta   90.00
_cell.angle_gamma   90.00
#
_symmetry.space_group_name_H-M   'P 1'
#
loop_
_entity.id
_entity.type
_entity.pdbx_description
1 polymer ?
#
loop_
_entity_poly.entity_id
_entity_poly.type
_entity_poly.pdbx_seq_one_letter_code
_entity_poly.pdbx_strand_id
1 'polypeptide(L)'
;MNSTHRKTLDALFANPVNGNLPWERIEGLLAAVGCRVIEGSGSSITVEKNGVRAYFHRPHPQKEALKYRVKDAREFLIKIGE
;
A
#
# COMPACT_ATOMS: atom_id res chain seq x y z
N MET A 1 13.14 8.59 3.62
CA MET A 1 11.78 8.20 4.11
C MET A 1 11.55 8.86 5.46
N ASN A 2 10.40 9.49 5.66
CA ASN A 2 10.10 10.13 6.94
C ASN A 2 9.64 9.10 7.97
N SER A 3 9.47 9.53 9.24
CA SER A 3 9.12 8.62 10.33
C SER A 3 7.73 7.99 10.17
N THR A 4 6.79 8.72 9.58
CA THR A 4 5.43 8.20 9.34
C THR A 4 5.48 7.05 8.34
N HIS A 5 6.22 7.20 7.25
CA HIS A 5 6.36 6.14 6.23
C HIS A 5 7.11 4.94 6.79
N ARG A 6 8.10 5.16 7.63
CA ARG A 6 8.82 4.06 8.27
C ARG A 6 7.91 3.26 9.19
N LYS A 7 7.07 3.93 9.96
CA LYS A 7 6.09 3.26 10.81
C LYS A 7 5.08 2.47 9.98
N THR A 8 4.67 3.02 8.85
CA THR A 8 3.77 2.31 7.92
C THR A 8 4.44 1.06 7.36
N LEU A 9 5.69 1.17 6.96
CA LEU A 9 6.44 0.02 6.45
C LEU A 9 6.55 -1.08 7.52
N ASP A 10 6.89 -0.71 8.74
CA ASP A 10 6.97 -1.66 9.85
C ASP A 10 5.61 -2.32 10.10
N ALA A 11 4.52 -1.56 10.05
CA ALA A 11 3.18 -2.09 10.24
C ALA A 11 2.76 -3.04 9.11
N LEU A 12 3.16 -2.75 7.87
CA LEU A 12 2.87 -3.64 6.74
C LEU A 12 3.53 -5.00 6.88
N PHE A 13 4.73 -5.03 7.47
CA PHE A 13 5.47 -6.28 7.65
C PHE A 13 5.31 -6.88 9.05
N ALA A 14 4.43 -6.32 9.86
CA ALA A 14 4.15 -6.85 11.18
C ALA A 14 3.45 -8.21 11.10
N ASN A 15 3.71 -9.04 12.08
CA ASN A 15 3.09 -10.36 12.19
C ASN A 15 2.51 -10.51 13.60
N PRO A 16 1.19 -10.73 13.76
CA PRO A 16 0.20 -10.97 12.72
C PRO A 16 -0.13 -9.72 11.91
N VAL A 17 -0.81 -9.92 10.76
CA VAL A 17 -1.19 -8.83 9.86
C VAL A 17 -2.08 -7.82 10.60
N ASN A 18 -1.71 -6.54 10.49
CA ASN A 18 -2.44 -5.45 11.13
C ASN A 18 -3.70 -5.11 10.33
N GLY A 19 -4.87 -5.27 10.96
CA GLY A 19 -6.16 -4.95 10.34
C GLY A 19 -6.62 -3.51 10.56
N ASN A 20 -5.85 -2.70 11.27
CA ASN A 20 -6.21 -1.32 11.61
C ASN A 20 -5.38 -0.27 10.88
N LEU A 21 -4.59 -0.68 9.90
CA LEU A 21 -3.72 0.23 9.17
C LEU A 21 -4.53 1.05 8.16
N PRO A 22 -4.56 2.38 8.25
CA PRO A 22 -5.28 3.20 7.28
C PRO A 22 -4.69 3.06 5.88
N TRP A 23 -5.55 2.85 4.89
CA TRP A 23 -5.12 2.72 3.49
C TRP A 23 -4.33 3.93 3.01
N GLU A 24 -4.74 5.11 3.43
CA GLU A 24 -4.09 6.37 3.07
C GLU A 24 -2.58 6.36 3.40
N ARG A 25 -2.19 5.73 4.51
CA ARG A 25 -0.80 5.60 4.88
C ARG A 25 -0.05 4.64 3.96
N ILE A 26 -0.70 3.56 3.54
CA ILE A 26 -0.12 2.60 2.60
C ILE A 26 0.12 3.30 1.26
N GLU A 27 -0.87 4.02 0.76
CA GLU A 27 -0.73 4.74 -0.51
C GLU A 27 0.36 5.81 -0.42
N GLY A 28 0.43 6.53 0.70
CA GLY A 28 1.48 7.51 0.93
C GLY A 28 2.88 6.90 0.93
N LEU A 29 3.02 5.72 1.56
CA LEU A 29 4.29 5.00 1.54
C LEU A 29 4.67 4.58 0.13
N LEU A 30 3.73 4.03 -0.64
CA LEU A 30 4.00 3.60 -2.01
C LEU A 30 4.46 4.78 -2.86
N ALA A 31 3.82 5.93 -2.73
CA ALA A 31 4.26 7.14 -3.43
C ALA A 31 5.65 7.58 -2.97
N ALA A 32 5.94 7.50 -1.68
CA ALA A 32 7.23 7.91 -1.11
C ALA A 32 8.39 7.05 -1.59
N VAL A 33 8.16 5.76 -1.85
CA VAL A 33 9.21 4.87 -2.39
C VAL A 33 9.34 4.98 -3.92
N GLY A 34 8.62 5.90 -4.52
CA GLY A 34 8.76 6.20 -5.95
C GLY A 34 7.78 5.51 -6.86
N CYS A 35 6.72 4.91 -6.30
CA CYS A 35 5.70 4.28 -7.12
C CYS A 35 4.84 5.33 -7.81
N ARG A 36 4.43 5.01 -9.03
CA ARG A 36 3.47 5.79 -9.77
C ARG A 36 2.07 5.30 -9.42
N VAL A 37 1.19 6.20 -9.02
CA VAL A 37 -0.20 5.88 -8.69
C VAL A 37 -1.08 6.37 -9.83
N ILE A 38 -1.78 5.44 -10.47
CA ILE A 38 -2.62 5.72 -11.64
C ILE A 38 -4.08 5.54 -11.23
N GLU A 39 -4.86 6.60 -11.37
CA GLU A 39 -6.29 6.56 -11.04
C GLU A 39 -7.04 5.70 -12.05
N GLY A 40 -7.92 4.84 -11.54
CA GLY A 40 -8.82 4.06 -12.38
C GLY A 40 -10.26 4.52 -12.21
N SER A 41 -11.21 3.67 -12.57
CA SER A 41 -12.63 3.97 -12.38
C SER A 41 -13.01 3.83 -10.91
N GLY A 42 -13.82 4.76 -10.40
CA GLY A 42 -14.28 4.71 -9.01
C GLY A 42 -13.12 4.75 -8.04
N SER A 43 -13.05 3.77 -7.15
CA SER A 43 -12.03 3.68 -6.11
C SER A 43 -10.80 2.90 -6.54
N SER A 44 -10.75 2.40 -7.78
CA SER A 44 -9.63 1.56 -8.20
C SER A 44 -8.41 2.39 -8.56
N ILE A 45 -7.23 1.85 -8.23
CA ILE A 45 -5.95 2.45 -8.61
C ILE A 45 -5.00 1.36 -9.08
N THR A 46 -4.03 1.76 -9.90
CA THR A 46 -2.90 0.92 -10.26
C THR A 46 -1.65 1.57 -9.70
N VAL A 47 -0.81 0.78 -9.07
CA VAL A 47 0.48 1.24 -8.55
C VAL A 47 1.58 0.56 -9.35
N GLU A 48 2.56 1.32 -9.82
CA GLU A 48 3.61 0.81 -10.70
C GLU A 48 4.98 1.30 -10.28
N LYS A 49 5.95 0.40 -10.28
CA LYS A 49 7.37 0.75 -10.13
C LYS A 49 8.20 -0.37 -10.75
N ASN A 50 9.25 0.00 -11.50
CA ASN A 50 10.21 -0.95 -12.09
C ASN A 50 9.52 -2.01 -12.97
N GLY A 51 8.45 -1.63 -13.66
CA GLY A 51 7.69 -2.56 -14.51
C GLY A 51 6.76 -3.49 -13.76
N VAL A 52 6.72 -3.40 -12.43
CA VAL A 52 5.81 -4.21 -11.61
C VAL A 52 4.56 -3.39 -11.32
N ARG A 53 3.40 -3.99 -11.52
CA ARG A 53 2.11 -3.35 -11.27
C ARG A 53 1.31 -4.12 -10.24
N ALA A 54 0.54 -3.38 -9.44
CA ALA A 54 -0.42 -3.96 -8.52
C ALA A 54 -1.71 -3.13 -8.57
N TYR A 55 -2.83 -3.79 -8.39
CA TYR A 55 -4.14 -3.17 -8.48
C TYR A 55 -4.79 -3.19 -7.10
N PHE A 56 -5.30 -2.04 -6.69
CA PHE A 56 -5.95 -1.90 -5.37
C PHE A 56 -7.25 -1.14 -5.51
N HIS A 57 -8.16 -1.37 -4.58
CA HIS A 57 -9.34 -0.54 -4.40
C HIS A 57 -9.20 0.22 -3.09
N ARG A 58 -9.36 1.54 -3.15
CA ARG A 58 -9.38 2.34 -1.92
C ARG A 58 -10.60 1.94 -1.10
N PRO A 59 -10.43 1.64 0.19
CA PRO A 59 -11.57 1.23 1.01
C PRO A 59 -12.59 2.36 1.16
N HIS A 60 -13.86 1.98 1.11
CA HIS A 60 -14.98 2.91 1.26
C HIS A 60 -16.21 2.15 1.74
N PRO A 61 -16.89 2.58 2.80
CA PRO A 61 -16.62 3.77 3.64
C PRO A 61 -15.51 3.59 4.68
N GLN A 62 -15.00 2.40 4.87
CA GLN A 62 -13.94 2.12 5.84
C GLN A 62 -12.63 2.75 5.40
N LYS A 63 -11.86 3.24 6.34
CA LYS A 63 -10.57 3.87 6.07
C LYS A 63 -9.40 2.89 6.21
N GLU A 64 -9.58 1.83 6.98
CA GLU A 64 -8.57 0.83 7.23
C GLU A 64 -8.49 -0.18 6.08
N ALA A 65 -7.28 -0.55 5.72
CA ALA A 65 -7.05 -1.56 4.70
C ALA A 65 -7.44 -2.92 5.24
N LEU A 66 -8.14 -3.69 4.41
CA LEU A 66 -8.41 -5.09 4.74
C LEU A 66 -7.10 -5.88 4.78
N LYS A 67 -7.08 -6.94 5.58
CA LYS A 67 -5.86 -7.74 5.79
C LYS A 67 -5.28 -8.26 4.48
N TYR A 68 -6.11 -8.70 3.53
CA TYR A 68 -5.60 -9.20 2.25
C TYR A 68 -4.94 -8.09 1.43
N ARG A 69 -5.40 -6.85 1.57
CA ARG A 69 -4.78 -5.70 0.89
C ARG A 69 -3.43 -5.36 1.50
N VAL A 70 -3.32 -5.49 2.82
CA VAL A 70 -2.04 -5.32 3.49
C VAL A 70 -1.03 -6.34 2.97
N LYS A 71 -1.46 -7.59 2.83
CA LYS A 71 -0.61 -8.65 2.27
C LYS A 71 -0.22 -8.38 0.83
N ASP A 72 -1.16 -7.91 0.00
CA ASP A 72 -0.89 -7.58 -1.39
C ASP A 72 0.13 -6.43 -1.50
N ALA A 73 -0.02 -5.40 -0.66
CA ALA A 73 0.94 -4.30 -0.63
C ALA A 73 2.32 -4.77 -0.19
N ARG A 74 2.38 -5.66 0.79
CA ARG A 74 3.62 -6.29 1.25
C ARG A 74 4.33 -7.02 0.11
N GLU A 75 3.58 -7.87 -0.60
CA GLU A 75 4.13 -8.62 -1.72
C GLU A 75 4.63 -7.71 -2.84
N PHE A 76 3.87 -6.66 -3.14
CA PHE A 76 4.27 -5.68 -4.14
C PHE A 76 5.59 -5.01 -3.76
N LEU A 77 5.73 -4.58 -2.50
CA LEU A 77 6.97 -3.96 -2.02
C LEU A 77 8.16 -4.90 -2.14
N ILE A 78 7.96 -6.18 -1.83
CA ILE A 78 9.02 -7.19 -1.99
C ILE A 78 9.42 -7.30 -3.47
N LYS A 79 8.46 -7.35 -4.37
CA LYS A 79 8.71 -7.49 -5.81
C LYS A 79 9.48 -6.30 -6.39
N ILE A 80 9.25 -5.11 -5.88
CA ILE A 80 9.97 -3.91 -6.37
C ILE A 80 11.29 -3.68 -5.63
N GLY A 81 11.65 -4.55 -4.68
CA GLY A 81 12.93 -4.49 -4.00
C GLY A 81 13.03 -3.53 -2.82
N GLU A 82 11.90 -3.21 -2.23
CA GLU A 82 11.86 -2.29 -1.06
C GLU A 82 11.85 -2.99 0.28
#